data_1994e5153b9b7ecb8d2663c5a98172ec
#
_entry.id   1994e5153b9b7ecb8d2663c5a98172ec
#
_cell.length_a   1.000
_cell.length_b   1.000
_cell.length_c   1.000
_cell.angle_alpha   90.00
_cell.angle_beta   90.00
_cell.angle_gamma   90.00
#
_symmetry.space_group_name_H-M   'P 1'
#
loop_
_entity.id
_entity.type
_entity.pdbx_description
1 polymer ?
#
loop_
_entity_poly.entity_id
_entity_poly.type
_entity_poly.pdbx_seq_one_letter_code
_entity_poly.pdbx_strand_id
1 'polypeptide(L)'
;MHRVTPPIANTARWRLSTQSPTALLTVAWLAFLLAGCQIPPPVAPPEESVPVTVAAPLPDASPIAEVRTVESRPIEGRNPINTRGWKTDFTKRTIDLTEIISGGPPKDGIPSLDAPRFEPIATAADWLTDTDPVIVYEHGGQARAYPLAVLIWHEIVNDEIAGRPVTVTFCPLCNASVVFDRRVGDMVLDFGTTGSLRHSDLVMYDRQTETWWQQFTGAALIGELASTQLTFLPSQVLGFGRFRELFPEGEVLQRPLDQFSRNYGMNPYVNYDTYGNGLSRNENLVLFTGEPDPRLKPLDRVVGVLFPDHSSVAIPFDLARARTVVHYDPPNGDPGIVVFFEEGMSSSLSEAEIGTARDIGSVGVFSRVLDGRHLEFDVADDGTVRDAQTGSTWNIRGEATAGELQGSALEAQVAFDHFWFAWAEFLPDTELVAVD
;
A
#
# COMPACT_ATOMS: atom_id res chain seq x y z
N MET A 1 -64.55 3.39 12.93
CA MET A 1 -65.00 2.95 14.28
C MET A 1 -64.02 1.89 14.76
N HIS A 2 -63.41 2.10 15.79
CA HIS A 2 -62.73 1.49 16.94
C HIS A 2 -61.35 2.04 17.16
N ARG A 3 -61.29 2.97 18.09
CA ARG A 3 -60.10 3.40 18.84
C ARG A 3 -59.79 2.33 19.90
N VAL A 4 -58.52 2.01 20.12
CA VAL A 4 -58.04 1.47 21.40
C VAL A 4 -56.76 2.18 21.77
N THR A 5 -56.77 2.81 22.92
CA THR A 5 -55.73 3.56 23.64
C THR A 5 -54.83 2.64 24.48
N PRO A 6 -53.62 3.09 24.91
CA PRO A 6 -52.63 2.30 25.64
C PRO A 6 -52.79 2.39 27.18
N PRO A 7 -52.13 1.56 27.98
CA PRO A 7 -51.90 1.84 29.40
C PRO A 7 -50.45 2.15 29.75
N ILE A 8 -50.22 3.25 30.33
CA ILE A 8 -49.74 3.76 31.63
C ILE A 8 -48.55 3.03 32.27
N ALA A 9 -47.56 3.90 32.59
CA ALA A 9 -46.33 3.76 33.32
C ALA A 9 -46.37 3.06 34.70
N ASN A 10 -45.24 2.48 35.08
CA ASN A 10 -44.98 2.26 36.50
C ASN A 10 -43.52 2.69 36.85
N THR A 11 -43.48 3.70 37.73
CA THR A 11 -42.30 4.28 38.35
C THR A 11 -41.92 3.48 39.58
N ALA A 12 -40.69 3.07 39.73
CA ALA A 12 -40.13 2.63 40.99
C ALA A 12 -38.88 3.45 41.33
N ARG A 13 -39.08 4.35 42.30
CA ARG A 13 -38.02 5.03 43.04
C ARG A 13 -37.35 4.03 44.00
N TRP A 14 -36.06 3.99 44.07
CA TRP A 14 -35.35 3.53 45.27
C TRP A 14 -34.33 4.56 45.76
N ARG A 15 -34.28 4.66 47.10
CA ARG A 15 -33.76 5.70 47.95
C ARG A 15 -32.24 5.62 48.11
N LEU A 16 -31.63 6.79 48.27
CA LEU A 16 -30.33 7.04 48.88
C LEU A 16 -30.27 6.52 50.33
N SER A 17 -29.17 5.89 50.72
CA SER A 17 -28.78 5.82 52.12
C SER A 17 -27.28 6.22 52.25
N THR A 18 -27.11 7.34 52.88
CA THR A 18 -25.87 7.88 53.45
C THR A 18 -25.50 7.14 54.70
N GLN A 19 -24.25 6.77 54.92
CA GLN A 19 -23.60 6.72 56.22
C GLN A 19 -22.05 6.70 56.09
N SER A 20 -21.41 7.73 56.60
CA SER A 20 -20.09 7.79 57.20
C SER A 20 -20.29 8.04 58.73
N PRO A 21 -19.29 8.12 59.60
CA PRO A 21 -17.86 7.80 59.62
C PRO A 21 -17.39 7.10 60.92
N THR A 22 -16.12 6.83 61.11
CA THR A 22 -15.26 6.97 62.32
C THR A 22 -14.05 6.05 62.19
N ALA A 23 -12.84 6.47 62.17
CA ALA A 23 -11.89 7.11 63.09
C ALA A 23 -11.06 6.12 63.98
N LEU A 24 -9.73 6.35 63.96
CA LEU A 24 -8.69 6.01 64.96
C LEU A 24 -8.10 4.57 64.87
N LEU A 25 -6.78 4.33 64.88
CA LEU A 25 -5.70 4.78 65.78
C LEU A 25 -4.33 4.35 65.19
N THR A 26 -3.38 5.21 65.40
CA THR A 26 -1.91 5.11 65.32
C THR A 26 -1.32 3.94 66.12
N VAL A 27 -0.30 3.27 65.53
CA VAL A 27 0.84 2.70 66.30
C VAL A 27 2.12 2.89 65.48
N ALA A 28 3.00 3.70 66.04
CA ALA A 28 4.40 3.85 65.60
C ALA A 28 5.23 2.71 66.21
N TRP A 29 6.06 2.08 65.39
CA TRP A 29 7.24 1.32 65.86
C TRP A 29 8.47 1.73 65.08
N LEU A 30 9.40 2.32 65.80
CA LEU A 30 10.79 2.54 65.41
C LEU A 30 11.51 1.19 65.40
N ALA A 31 12.22 0.87 64.32
CA ALA A 31 13.28 -0.11 64.37
C ALA A 31 14.44 0.29 63.44
N PHE A 32 15.57 0.27 64.00
CA PHE A 32 16.89 0.75 63.71
C PHE A 32 17.53 0.28 62.38
N LEU A 33 18.34 1.18 61.84
CA LEU A 33 19.43 1.07 60.89
C LEU A 33 20.23 -0.25 60.93
N LEU A 34 20.33 -0.90 59.73
CA LEU A 34 21.53 -1.60 59.30
C LEU A 34 21.81 -1.18 57.85
N ALA A 35 22.81 -0.33 57.68
CA ALA A 35 23.36 0.04 56.42
C ALA A 35 24.17 -1.15 55.84
N GLY A 36 23.57 -1.91 54.95
CA GLY A 36 24.26 -2.83 54.05
C GLY A 36 24.58 -2.12 52.74
N CYS A 37 25.85 -1.89 52.44
CA CYS A 37 26.30 -1.48 51.13
C CYS A 37 25.94 -2.60 50.11
N GLN A 38 24.87 -2.40 49.37
CA GLN A 38 24.62 -3.19 48.14
C GLN A 38 25.38 -2.53 47.00
N ILE A 39 26.38 -3.24 46.48
CA ILE A 39 27.05 -2.92 45.22
C ILE A 39 26.00 -3.13 44.13
N PRO A 40 25.68 -2.13 43.30
CA PRO A 40 24.77 -2.33 42.18
C PRO A 40 25.42 -3.33 41.21
N PRO A 41 24.63 -4.21 40.55
CA PRO A 41 25.14 -5.09 39.52
C PRO A 41 25.75 -4.26 38.38
N PRO A 42 26.76 -4.80 37.67
CA PRO A 42 27.36 -4.09 36.55
C PRO A 42 26.29 -3.81 35.50
N VAL A 43 26.21 -2.55 35.05
CA VAL A 43 25.39 -2.12 33.92
C VAL A 43 25.94 -2.86 32.70
N ALA A 44 25.11 -3.66 32.06
CA ALA A 44 25.43 -4.28 30.77
C ALA A 44 25.80 -3.16 29.79
N PRO A 45 26.84 -3.35 28.96
CA PRO A 45 27.11 -2.38 27.91
C PRO A 45 25.88 -2.23 27.01
N PRO A 46 25.62 -1.03 26.47
CA PRO A 46 24.52 -0.87 25.51
C PRO A 46 24.73 -1.84 24.36
N GLU A 47 23.70 -2.61 24.02
CA GLU A 47 23.67 -3.43 22.82
C GLU A 47 23.98 -2.49 21.64
N GLU A 48 25.06 -2.79 20.93
CA GLU A 48 25.36 -2.12 19.67
C GLU A 48 24.16 -2.37 18.74
N SER A 49 23.44 -1.30 18.42
CA SER A 49 22.40 -1.33 17.39
C SER A 49 23.03 -1.78 16.11
N VAL A 50 22.63 -2.97 15.64
CA VAL A 50 23.01 -3.47 14.30
C VAL A 50 22.53 -2.40 13.30
N PRO A 51 23.42 -1.85 12.45
CA PRO A 51 22.98 -0.88 11.46
C PRO A 51 22.03 -1.57 10.51
N VAL A 52 20.78 -1.09 10.47
CA VAL A 52 19.83 -1.43 9.41
C VAL A 52 20.48 -1.01 8.10
N THR A 53 20.87 -1.97 7.28
CA THR A 53 21.40 -1.71 5.94
C THR A 53 20.24 -1.11 5.14
N VAL A 54 20.23 0.20 5.01
CA VAL A 54 19.32 0.91 4.10
C VAL A 54 19.72 0.46 2.70
N ALA A 55 18.78 -0.12 1.95
CA ALA A 55 18.96 -0.45 0.56
C ALA A 55 19.62 0.71 -0.17
N ALA A 56 20.65 0.40 -1.00
CA ALA A 56 21.32 1.41 -1.80
C ALA A 56 20.26 2.17 -2.62
N PRO A 57 20.34 3.51 -2.72
CA PRO A 57 19.43 4.23 -3.60
C PRO A 57 19.56 3.63 -5.00
N LEU A 58 18.40 3.34 -5.62
CA LEU A 58 18.37 2.99 -7.05
C LEU A 58 19.19 4.05 -7.80
N PRO A 59 20.05 3.66 -8.75
CA PRO A 59 20.91 4.59 -9.47
C PRO A 59 20.06 5.73 -10.03
N ASP A 60 20.62 6.95 -10.01
CA ASP A 60 19.99 8.14 -10.58
C ASP A 60 19.46 7.80 -11.96
N ALA A 61 18.13 7.85 -12.10
CA ALA A 61 17.43 7.35 -13.27
C ALA A 61 17.89 8.12 -14.51
N SER A 62 18.47 7.41 -15.45
CA SER A 62 18.58 7.90 -16.83
C SER A 62 17.19 8.26 -17.33
N PRO A 63 17.02 9.32 -18.14
CA PRO A 63 15.72 9.71 -18.63
C PRO A 63 15.05 8.53 -19.35
N ILE A 64 13.88 8.11 -18.86
CA ILE A 64 13.14 6.93 -19.33
C ILE A 64 12.62 7.13 -20.76
N ALA A 65 12.49 8.39 -21.20
CA ALA A 65 12.02 8.73 -22.52
C ALA A 65 12.61 10.07 -22.99
N GLU A 66 12.79 10.21 -24.30
CA GLU A 66 13.24 11.45 -24.91
C GLU A 66 12.14 12.52 -24.80
N VAL A 67 12.46 13.70 -24.25
CA VAL A 67 11.55 14.85 -24.23
C VAL A 67 11.32 15.32 -25.63
N ARG A 68 10.11 15.19 -26.12
CA ARG A 68 9.70 15.67 -27.45
C ARG A 68 9.01 17.02 -27.31
N THR A 69 9.56 18.04 -27.92
CA THR A 69 8.82 19.29 -28.17
C THR A 69 8.01 19.06 -29.44
N VAL A 70 6.73 18.77 -29.31
CA VAL A 70 5.83 18.53 -30.46
C VAL A 70 4.85 19.71 -30.55
N GLU A 71 4.75 20.32 -31.72
CA GLU A 71 3.69 21.30 -32.00
C GLU A 71 2.32 20.67 -31.72
N SER A 72 1.49 21.37 -30.94
CA SER A 72 0.14 20.91 -30.64
C SER A 72 -0.71 20.86 -31.89
N ARG A 73 -0.98 19.67 -32.43
CA ARG A 73 -2.02 19.47 -33.44
C ARG A 73 -3.35 19.26 -32.75
N PRO A 74 -4.45 19.88 -33.21
CA PRO A 74 -5.78 19.58 -32.73
C PRO A 74 -6.09 18.10 -32.99
N ILE A 75 -6.59 17.41 -31.97
CA ILE A 75 -6.99 16.00 -32.04
C ILE A 75 -8.39 15.94 -32.66
N GLU A 76 -8.50 15.41 -33.87
CA GLU A 76 -9.81 15.14 -34.49
C GLU A 76 -10.45 13.91 -33.79
N GLY A 77 -11.62 14.10 -33.21
CA GLY A 77 -12.54 13.00 -32.85
C GLY A 77 -12.53 12.46 -31.42
N ARG A 78 -11.68 12.94 -30.48
CA ARG A 78 -11.76 12.63 -29.03
C ARG A 78 -11.99 13.89 -28.21
N ASN A 79 -12.63 13.75 -27.04
CA ASN A 79 -12.75 14.86 -26.10
C ASN A 79 -11.37 15.38 -25.77
N PRO A 80 -11.02 16.61 -26.15
CA PRO A 80 -9.70 17.15 -25.86
C PRO A 80 -9.55 17.25 -24.33
N ILE A 81 -8.32 17.00 -23.83
CA ILE A 81 -7.98 17.25 -22.46
C ILE A 81 -8.34 18.70 -22.14
N ASN A 82 -9.03 18.95 -21.04
CA ASN A 82 -9.29 20.31 -20.60
C ASN A 82 -8.01 20.91 -20.01
N THR A 83 -7.26 21.62 -20.82
CA THR A 83 -6.00 22.28 -20.41
C THR A 83 -6.25 23.65 -19.80
N ARG A 84 -7.49 24.12 -19.75
CA ARG A 84 -7.83 25.46 -19.23
C ARG A 84 -7.57 25.51 -17.72
N GLY A 85 -6.80 26.51 -17.32
CA GLY A 85 -6.48 26.75 -15.89
C GLY A 85 -5.25 25.98 -15.39
N TRP A 86 -4.58 25.22 -16.26
CA TRP A 86 -3.28 24.62 -15.98
C TRP A 86 -2.13 25.57 -16.34
N LYS A 87 -1.08 25.57 -15.53
CA LYS A 87 0.19 26.27 -15.84
C LYS A 87 1.14 25.37 -16.63
N THR A 88 0.80 24.10 -16.76
CA THR A 88 1.56 23.06 -17.45
C THR A 88 1.90 23.46 -18.88
N ASP A 89 3.16 23.36 -19.26
CA ASP A 89 3.57 23.47 -20.67
C ASP A 89 3.30 22.15 -21.40
N PHE A 90 2.15 22.05 -22.04
CA PHE A 90 1.73 20.85 -22.79
C PHE A 90 2.56 20.60 -24.06
N THR A 91 3.49 21.48 -24.43
CA THR A 91 4.43 21.23 -25.53
C THR A 91 5.59 20.34 -25.11
N LYS A 92 5.96 20.36 -23.81
CA LYS A 92 6.98 19.48 -23.23
C LYS A 92 6.33 18.17 -22.78
N ARG A 93 6.55 17.10 -23.50
CA ARG A 93 5.92 15.80 -23.19
C ARG A 93 6.67 14.61 -23.75
N THR A 94 6.48 13.48 -23.12
CA THR A 94 7.06 12.16 -23.52
C THR A 94 6.06 11.25 -24.23
N ILE A 95 4.77 11.64 -24.25
CA ILE A 95 3.65 10.87 -24.78
C ILE A 95 2.83 11.69 -25.78
N ASP A 96 1.95 11.03 -26.55
CA ASP A 96 0.93 11.72 -27.32
C ASP A 96 -0.24 12.12 -26.40
N LEU A 97 -0.75 13.34 -26.53
CA LEU A 97 -1.91 13.80 -25.74
C LEU A 97 -3.18 13.01 -26.02
N THR A 98 -3.26 12.30 -27.13
CA THR A 98 -4.39 11.39 -27.45
C THR A 98 -4.46 10.17 -26.54
N GLU A 99 -3.37 9.83 -25.87
CA GLU A 99 -3.34 8.76 -24.87
C GLU A 99 -4.04 9.14 -23.56
N ILE A 100 -4.18 10.45 -23.30
CA ILE A 100 -4.85 10.95 -22.11
C ILE A 100 -6.33 11.13 -22.38
N ILE A 101 -7.16 10.64 -21.46
CA ILE A 101 -8.62 10.77 -21.53
C ILE A 101 -9.16 11.32 -20.21
N SER A 102 -10.32 11.99 -20.26
CA SER A 102 -10.98 12.45 -19.05
C SER A 102 -11.58 11.27 -18.27
N GLY A 103 -11.30 11.20 -16.96
CA GLY A 103 -11.92 10.30 -16.01
C GLY A 103 -13.29 10.78 -15.51
N GLY A 104 -13.66 12.04 -15.83
CA GLY A 104 -14.90 12.67 -15.40
C GLY A 104 -14.70 13.75 -14.32
N PRO A 105 -14.04 13.48 -13.19
CA PRO A 105 -13.76 14.52 -12.18
C PRO A 105 -12.86 15.64 -12.74
N PRO A 106 -13.03 16.90 -12.28
CA PRO A 106 -12.07 17.95 -12.61
C PRO A 106 -10.76 17.80 -11.82
N LYS A 107 -9.78 18.68 -12.07
CA LYS A 107 -8.56 18.81 -11.25
C LYS A 107 -8.94 18.84 -9.76
N ASP A 108 -8.30 17.99 -8.95
CA ASP A 108 -8.58 17.76 -7.52
C ASP A 108 -10.06 17.41 -7.20
N GLY A 109 -10.82 16.93 -8.19
CA GLY A 109 -12.19 16.45 -7.99
C GLY A 109 -12.25 15.18 -7.13
N ILE A 110 -11.16 14.41 -7.12
CA ILE A 110 -10.83 13.41 -6.11
C ILE A 110 -9.73 14.04 -5.26
N PRO A 111 -10.05 14.56 -4.05
CA PRO A 111 -9.11 15.35 -3.27
C PRO A 111 -8.04 14.46 -2.64
N SER A 112 -6.76 14.75 -2.90
CA SER A 112 -5.65 14.13 -2.17
C SER A 112 -5.65 14.53 -0.69
N LEU A 113 -5.00 13.73 0.15
CA LEU A 113 -4.77 14.02 1.57
C LEU A 113 -3.36 14.60 1.74
N ASP A 114 -3.26 15.93 1.93
CA ASP A 114 -1.99 16.65 1.98
C ASP A 114 -1.47 16.87 3.42
N ALA A 115 -2.30 16.63 4.43
CA ALA A 115 -1.96 16.69 5.85
C ALA A 115 -2.60 15.50 6.57
N PRO A 116 -2.15 14.29 6.29
CA PRO A 116 -2.76 13.09 6.83
C PRO A 116 -2.61 13.06 8.36
N ARG A 117 -3.66 12.59 9.03
CA ARG A 117 -3.65 12.31 10.46
C ARG A 117 -3.67 10.82 10.68
N PHE A 118 -3.01 10.39 11.71
CA PHE A 118 -2.91 8.98 12.07
C PHE A 118 -3.54 8.74 13.44
N GLU A 119 -3.95 7.50 13.66
CA GLU A 119 -4.53 7.04 14.91
C GLU A 119 -3.90 5.71 15.33
N PRO A 120 -3.92 5.40 16.63
CA PRO A 120 -3.46 4.10 17.11
C PRO A 120 -4.28 2.95 16.51
N ILE A 121 -3.65 1.80 16.33
CA ILE A 121 -4.28 0.56 15.85
C ILE A 121 -5.57 0.24 16.61
N ALA A 122 -5.58 0.41 17.95
CA ALA A 122 -6.74 0.14 18.76
C ALA A 122 -7.96 1.00 18.39
N THR A 123 -7.74 2.26 17.95
CA THR A 123 -8.81 3.15 17.48
C THR A 123 -9.27 2.75 16.08
N ALA A 124 -8.33 2.41 15.20
CA ALA A 124 -8.64 1.95 13.85
C ALA A 124 -9.47 0.65 13.84
N ALA A 125 -9.26 -0.23 14.81
CA ALA A 125 -10.03 -1.46 14.99
C ALA A 125 -11.52 -1.25 15.31
N ASP A 126 -11.94 -0.03 15.64
CA ASP A 126 -13.38 0.31 15.80
C ASP A 126 -14.11 0.39 14.45
N TRP A 127 -13.37 0.49 13.32
CA TRP A 127 -13.97 0.67 12.00
C TRP A 127 -13.34 -0.14 10.87
N LEU A 128 -12.16 -0.73 11.07
CA LEU A 128 -11.54 -1.71 10.17
C LEU A 128 -11.75 -3.11 10.72
N THR A 129 -12.03 -4.04 9.83
CA THR A 129 -12.01 -5.48 10.11
C THR A 129 -10.62 -6.04 9.85
N ASP A 130 -10.33 -7.23 10.33
CA ASP A 130 -9.02 -7.86 10.16
C ASP A 130 -8.63 -8.09 8.70
N THR A 131 -9.62 -8.24 7.82
CA THR A 131 -9.42 -8.47 6.38
C THR A 131 -9.36 -7.20 5.54
N ASP A 132 -9.66 -6.02 6.09
CA ASP A 132 -9.58 -4.77 5.33
C ASP A 132 -8.17 -4.55 4.79
N PRO A 133 -8.00 -4.31 3.46
CA PRO A 133 -6.68 -4.11 2.87
C PRO A 133 -6.09 -2.76 3.27
N VAL A 134 -4.82 -2.77 3.66
CA VAL A 134 -4.05 -1.59 4.00
C VAL A 134 -2.71 -1.60 3.27
N ILE A 135 -2.33 -0.49 2.64
CA ILE A 135 -0.96 -0.31 2.15
C ILE A 135 -0.08 -0.06 3.36
N VAL A 136 0.98 -0.85 3.51
CA VAL A 136 1.94 -0.73 4.61
C VAL A 136 3.23 -0.16 4.06
N TYR A 137 3.68 0.92 4.67
CA TYR A 137 4.99 1.49 4.42
C TYR A 137 5.75 1.66 5.73
N GLU A 138 7.00 1.22 5.72
CA GLU A 138 7.90 1.29 6.87
C GLU A 138 9.15 2.09 6.53
N HIS A 139 9.53 3.01 7.42
CA HIS A 139 10.79 3.73 7.31
C HIS A 139 11.27 4.21 8.69
N GLY A 140 12.58 4.10 8.94
CA GLY A 140 13.21 4.60 10.16
C GLY A 140 12.62 4.00 11.45
N GLY A 141 12.16 2.75 11.42
CA GLY A 141 11.54 2.04 12.53
C GLY A 141 10.10 2.48 12.83
N GLN A 142 9.48 3.28 11.96
CA GLN A 142 8.07 3.63 12.01
C GLN A 142 7.32 2.91 10.90
N ALA A 143 6.17 2.33 11.23
CA ALA A 143 5.29 1.68 10.28
C ALA A 143 3.93 2.38 10.22
N ARG A 144 3.43 2.64 9.02
CA ARG A 144 2.10 3.22 8.79
C ARG A 144 1.28 2.36 7.85
N ALA A 145 0.01 2.21 8.21
CA ALA A 145 -1.01 1.59 7.38
C ALA A 145 -1.91 2.66 6.76
N TYR A 146 -2.14 2.53 5.46
CA TYR A 146 -3.01 3.40 4.68
C TYR A 146 -4.17 2.56 4.13
N PRO A 147 -5.34 2.54 4.80
CA PRO A 147 -6.46 1.69 4.42
C PRO A 147 -6.99 2.01 3.02
N LEU A 148 -7.17 0.99 2.17
CA LEU A 148 -7.81 1.17 0.87
C LEU A 148 -9.25 1.66 1.01
N ALA A 149 -9.90 1.40 2.15
CA ALA A 149 -11.18 2.01 2.54
C ALA A 149 -11.16 3.56 2.52
N VAL A 150 -10.00 4.18 2.67
CA VAL A 150 -9.78 5.63 2.55
C VAL A 150 -9.25 5.98 1.16
N LEU A 151 -8.21 5.29 0.69
CA LEU A 151 -7.56 5.63 -0.57
C LEU A 151 -8.46 5.44 -1.79
N ILE A 152 -9.44 4.55 -1.77
CA ILE A 152 -10.42 4.38 -2.86
C ILE A 152 -11.25 5.66 -3.13
N TRP A 153 -11.27 6.62 -2.18
CA TRP A 153 -11.97 7.89 -2.26
C TRP A 153 -11.03 9.09 -2.45
N HIS A 154 -9.73 8.92 -2.21
CA HIS A 154 -8.74 9.99 -2.21
C HIS A 154 -7.58 9.76 -3.17
N GLU A 155 -7.30 8.51 -3.52
CA GLU A 155 -6.27 8.04 -4.45
C GLU A 155 -4.83 8.41 -4.09
N ILE A 156 -4.60 9.55 -3.40
CA ILE A 156 -3.26 10.08 -3.09
C ILE A 156 -3.21 10.56 -1.63
N VAL A 157 -2.15 10.15 -0.92
CA VAL A 157 -1.79 10.67 0.41
C VAL A 157 -0.35 11.19 0.36
N ASN A 158 -0.17 12.51 0.54
CA ASN A 158 1.14 13.13 0.69
C ASN A 158 1.52 13.15 2.16
N ASP A 159 2.53 12.38 2.54
CA ASP A 159 2.94 12.16 3.92
C ASP A 159 4.44 12.37 4.13
N GLU A 160 4.88 12.35 5.39
CA GLU A 160 6.28 12.29 5.80
C GLU A 160 6.41 11.27 6.93
N ILE A 161 7.25 10.26 6.76
CA ILE A 161 7.53 9.24 7.76
C ILE A 161 9.03 9.23 8.11
N ALA A 162 9.36 9.42 9.38
CA ALA A 162 10.74 9.49 9.87
C ALA A 162 11.65 10.44 9.04
N GLY A 163 11.11 11.61 8.61
CA GLY A 163 11.84 12.61 7.82
C GLY A 163 11.94 12.30 6.32
N ARG A 164 11.32 11.21 5.84
CA ARG A 164 11.21 10.91 4.41
C ARG A 164 9.85 11.35 3.88
N PRO A 165 9.80 12.33 2.95
CA PRO A 165 8.56 12.69 2.28
C PRO A 165 8.16 11.60 1.30
N VAL A 166 6.93 11.09 1.43
CA VAL A 166 6.40 10.00 0.61
C VAL A 166 5.02 10.35 0.06
N THR A 167 4.69 9.81 -1.11
CA THR A 167 3.30 9.78 -1.58
C THR A 167 2.85 8.33 -1.70
N VAL A 168 1.75 8.02 -1.01
CA VAL A 168 1.08 6.71 -1.06
C VAL A 168 -0.11 6.84 -1.98
N THR A 169 -0.15 6.02 -3.02
CA THR A 169 -1.14 6.15 -4.08
C THR A 169 -1.89 4.85 -4.32
N PHE A 170 -3.15 4.97 -4.75
CA PHE A 170 -3.97 3.84 -5.15
C PHE A 170 -4.85 4.22 -6.35
N CYS A 171 -4.67 3.52 -7.48
CA CYS A 171 -5.58 3.58 -8.61
C CYS A 171 -6.53 2.37 -8.59
N PRO A 172 -7.83 2.55 -8.29
CA PRO A 172 -8.76 1.43 -8.20
C PRO A 172 -8.93 0.67 -9.51
N LEU A 173 -8.89 1.37 -10.65
CA LEU A 173 -9.13 0.74 -11.95
C LEU A 173 -8.01 -0.22 -12.38
N CYS A 174 -6.77 0.04 -11.93
CA CYS A 174 -5.61 -0.81 -12.18
C CYS A 174 -5.26 -1.72 -11.01
N ASN A 175 -5.94 -1.54 -9.87
CA ASN A 175 -5.54 -2.09 -8.57
C ASN A 175 -4.10 -1.72 -8.22
N ALA A 176 -3.66 -0.53 -8.60
CA ALA A 176 -2.27 -0.10 -8.47
C ALA A 176 -2.04 0.61 -7.13
N SER A 177 -1.40 -0.07 -6.19
CA SER A 177 -0.96 0.47 -4.90
C SER A 177 0.54 0.74 -4.97
N VAL A 178 0.95 2.01 -5.01
CA VAL A 178 2.36 2.39 -5.22
C VAL A 178 2.77 3.49 -4.25
N VAL A 179 3.96 3.35 -3.68
CA VAL A 179 4.58 4.36 -2.81
C VAL A 179 5.81 4.94 -3.49
N PHE A 180 5.90 6.27 -3.50
CA PHE A 180 7.04 6.98 -4.07
C PHE A 180 7.69 7.92 -3.06
N ASP A 181 9.00 8.13 -3.19
CA ASP A 181 9.69 9.28 -2.61
C ASP A 181 9.26 10.56 -3.36
N ARG A 182 8.87 11.60 -2.60
CA ARG A 182 8.41 12.87 -3.19
C ARG A 182 9.55 13.83 -3.57
N ARG A 183 10.79 13.46 -3.30
CA ARG A 183 11.95 14.27 -3.64
C ARG A 183 12.31 14.13 -5.11
N VAL A 184 12.42 15.27 -5.80
CA VAL A 184 12.88 15.37 -7.19
C VAL A 184 13.88 16.53 -7.25
N GLY A 185 15.17 16.21 -7.37
CA GLY A 185 16.25 17.19 -7.20
C GLY A 185 16.16 17.84 -5.82
N ASP A 186 16.14 19.19 -5.80
CA ASP A 186 16.04 19.98 -4.56
C ASP A 186 14.58 20.23 -4.11
N MET A 187 13.59 19.71 -4.82
CA MET A 187 12.17 19.91 -4.52
C MET A 187 11.57 18.73 -3.77
N VAL A 188 10.61 19.02 -2.91
CA VAL A 188 9.65 18.05 -2.38
C VAL A 188 8.30 18.33 -3.04
N LEU A 189 7.77 17.37 -3.78
CA LEU A 189 6.55 17.53 -4.55
C LEU A 189 5.32 17.07 -3.74
N ASP A 190 4.21 17.81 -3.90
CA ASP A 190 2.89 17.44 -3.38
C ASP A 190 2.00 17.05 -4.55
N PHE A 191 1.46 15.84 -4.53
CA PHE A 191 0.68 15.30 -5.64
C PHE A 191 -0.82 15.49 -5.44
N GLY A 192 -1.51 15.76 -6.56
CA GLY A 192 -2.96 15.84 -6.66
C GLY A 192 -3.46 15.08 -7.89
N THR A 193 -4.78 14.97 -8.02
CA THR A 193 -5.41 14.28 -9.15
C THR A 193 -5.70 15.25 -10.30
N THR A 194 -5.36 14.85 -11.53
CA THR A 194 -5.71 15.64 -12.72
C THR A 194 -7.17 15.48 -13.11
N GLY A 195 -7.83 14.38 -12.68
CA GLY A 195 -9.11 13.92 -13.20
C GLY A 195 -9.00 13.27 -14.58
N SER A 196 -7.79 13.02 -15.04
CA SER A 196 -7.49 12.36 -16.30
C SER A 196 -6.81 11.01 -16.08
N LEU A 197 -6.92 10.13 -17.05
CA LEU A 197 -6.36 8.79 -17.04
C LEU A 197 -5.56 8.55 -18.33
N ARG A 198 -4.59 7.63 -18.25
CA ARG A 198 -3.92 7.03 -19.38
C ARG A 198 -3.98 5.51 -19.25
N HIS A 199 -4.57 4.81 -20.20
CA HIS A 199 -4.79 3.35 -20.17
C HIS A 199 -5.44 2.87 -18.86
N SER A 200 -6.50 3.55 -18.42
CA SER A 200 -7.23 3.34 -17.14
C SER A 200 -6.47 3.72 -15.87
N ASP A 201 -5.20 4.08 -15.96
CA ASP A 201 -4.42 4.46 -14.78
C ASP A 201 -4.45 5.96 -14.51
N LEU A 202 -4.41 6.30 -13.23
CA LEU A 202 -4.42 7.66 -12.71
C LEU A 202 -3.26 8.49 -13.27
N VAL A 203 -3.57 9.64 -13.83
CA VAL A 203 -2.58 10.68 -14.10
C VAL A 203 -2.61 11.70 -12.97
N MET A 204 -1.54 11.69 -12.17
CA MET A 204 -1.32 12.66 -11.08
C MET A 204 -0.74 13.97 -11.64
N TYR A 205 -0.71 15.01 -10.82
CA TYR A 205 0.13 16.19 -11.07
C TYR A 205 0.82 16.65 -9.80
N ASP A 206 1.99 17.27 -9.90
CA ASP A 206 2.60 17.94 -8.75
C ASP A 206 2.12 19.39 -8.64
N ARG A 207 1.92 19.88 -7.40
CA ARG A 207 1.41 21.23 -7.14
C ARG A 207 2.45 22.32 -7.40
N GLN A 208 3.75 21.98 -7.40
CA GLN A 208 4.86 22.91 -7.53
C GLN A 208 5.03 23.37 -8.98
N THR A 209 5.05 22.42 -9.93
CA THR A 209 5.28 22.70 -11.35
C THR A 209 4.05 22.47 -12.24
N GLU A 210 3.03 21.81 -11.69
CA GLU A 210 1.89 21.26 -12.42
C GLU A 210 2.30 20.29 -13.55
N THR A 211 3.45 19.62 -13.42
CA THR A 211 3.82 18.51 -14.28
C THR A 211 2.87 17.34 -14.06
N TRP A 212 2.49 16.63 -15.13
CA TRP A 212 1.61 15.47 -15.09
C TRP A 212 2.42 14.18 -15.05
N TRP A 213 2.04 13.26 -14.19
CA TRP A 213 2.77 12.04 -13.85
C TRP A 213 1.90 10.81 -14.00
N GLN A 214 2.46 9.71 -14.56
CA GLN A 214 1.79 8.42 -14.55
C GLN A 214 1.92 7.79 -13.16
N GLN A 215 0.80 7.48 -12.52
CA GLN A 215 0.83 6.87 -11.18
C GLN A 215 1.47 5.47 -11.22
N PHE A 216 1.17 4.67 -12.24
CA PHE A 216 1.66 3.30 -12.37
C PHE A 216 3.19 3.22 -12.48
N THR A 217 3.79 4.07 -13.30
CA THR A 217 5.22 4.03 -13.61
C THR A 217 6.04 5.05 -12.84
N GLY A 218 5.42 6.06 -12.23
CA GLY A 218 6.12 7.19 -11.63
C GLY A 218 6.78 8.12 -12.65
N ALA A 219 6.52 7.98 -13.94
CA ALA A 219 7.12 8.78 -14.98
C ALA A 219 6.42 10.14 -15.14
N ALA A 220 7.18 11.21 -15.26
CA ALA A 220 6.68 12.53 -15.62
C ALA A 220 6.38 12.57 -17.13
N LEU A 221 5.12 12.77 -17.47
CA LEU A 221 4.60 12.69 -18.83
C LEU A 221 4.61 14.03 -19.56
N ILE A 222 4.15 15.10 -18.88
CA ILE A 222 3.85 16.39 -19.51
C ILE A 222 4.21 17.51 -18.55
N GLY A 223 4.95 18.51 -19.00
CA GLY A 223 5.29 19.70 -18.22
C GLY A 223 6.78 19.92 -18.03
N GLU A 224 7.14 20.74 -17.05
CA GLU A 224 8.52 21.17 -16.80
C GLU A 224 9.45 20.00 -16.47
N LEU A 225 8.96 19.03 -15.71
CA LEU A 225 9.72 17.86 -15.26
C LEU A 225 9.54 16.65 -16.19
N ALA A 226 8.96 16.81 -17.39
CA ALA A 226 8.77 15.71 -18.33
C ALA A 226 10.07 14.91 -18.53
N SER A 227 9.98 13.57 -18.56
CA SER A 227 11.05 12.57 -18.57
C SER A 227 11.76 12.31 -17.22
N THR A 228 11.33 12.96 -16.15
CA THR A 228 11.80 12.63 -14.79
C THR A 228 11.10 11.37 -14.29
N GLN A 229 11.77 10.60 -13.43
CA GLN A 229 11.25 9.40 -12.78
C GLN A 229 11.16 9.59 -11.27
N LEU A 230 10.02 9.25 -10.68
CA LEU A 230 9.90 9.10 -9.23
C LEU A 230 10.59 7.83 -8.75
N THR A 231 11.19 7.89 -7.57
CA THR A 231 11.78 6.72 -6.92
C THR A 231 10.68 5.89 -6.28
N PHE A 232 10.56 4.64 -6.69
CA PHE A 232 9.69 3.67 -6.04
C PHE A 232 10.22 3.30 -4.67
N LEU A 233 9.31 3.11 -3.72
CA LEU A 233 9.63 2.64 -2.38
C LEU A 233 8.95 1.28 -2.13
N PRO A 234 9.69 0.26 -1.67
CA PRO A 234 9.09 -1.02 -1.34
C PRO A 234 7.95 -0.85 -0.33
N SER A 235 6.80 -1.45 -0.62
CA SER A 235 5.61 -1.43 0.23
C SER A 235 4.85 -2.74 0.06
N GLN A 236 3.97 -3.06 1.00
CA GLN A 236 3.10 -4.24 0.94
C GLN A 236 1.64 -3.85 1.08
N VAL A 237 0.74 -4.67 0.54
CA VAL A 237 -0.68 -4.60 0.90
C VAL A 237 -1.01 -5.82 1.76
N LEU A 238 -1.45 -5.56 2.99
CA LEU A 238 -1.78 -6.58 3.98
C LEU A 238 -3.22 -6.43 4.45
N GLY A 239 -3.80 -7.50 4.97
CA GLY A 239 -5.00 -7.37 5.80
C GLY A 239 -4.68 -6.61 7.10
N PHE A 240 -5.58 -5.75 7.56
CA PHE A 240 -5.39 -4.94 8.77
C PHE A 240 -5.05 -5.78 10.01
N GLY A 241 -5.67 -6.95 10.17
CA GLY A 241 -5.35 -7.89 11.25
C GLY A 241 -3.87 -8.29 11.22
N ARG A 242 -3.35 -8.56 10.03
CA ARG A 242 -1.94 -8.93 9.86
C ARG A 242 -1.00 -7.76 10.12
N PHE A 243 -1.37 -6.55 9.66
CA PHE A 243 -0.63 -5.34 10.03
C PHE A 243 -0.55 -5.16 11.56
N ARG A 244 -1.68 -5.32 12.26
CA ARG A 244 -1.75 -5.19 13.71
C ARG A 244 -0.83 -6.17 14.45
N GLU A 245 -0.72 -7.40 13.95
CA GLU A 245 0.15 -8.43 14.53
C GLU A 245 1.64 -8.14 14.30
N LEU A 246 1.98 -7.70 13.08
CA LEU A 246 3.37 -7.50 12.68
C LEU A 246 3.95 -6.14 13.16
N PHE A 247 3.09 -5.14 13.36
CA PHE A 247 3.48 -3.79 13.72
C PHE A 247 2.67 -3.26 14.92
N PRO A 248 2.81 -3.83 16.12
CA PRO A 248 1.97 -3.48 17.27
C PRO A 248 2.05 -2.00 17.67
N GLU A 249 3.13 -1.31 17.35
CA GLU A 249 3.34 0.13 17.57
C GLU A 249 3.06 0.97 16.32
N GLY A 250 2.51 0.37 15.27
CA GLY A 250 2.19 1.05 14.01
C GLY A 250 1.03 2.03 14.15
N GLU A 251 0.95 2.95 13.21
CA GLU A 251 -0.13 3.94 13.12
C GLU A 251 -0.98 3.70 11.87
N VAL A 252 -2.24 4.08 11.92
CA VAL A 252 -3.20 3.90 10.83
C VAL A 252 -3.70 5.26 10.36
N LEU A 253 -3.72 5.48 9.04
CA LEU A 253 -4.30 6.68 8.46
C LEU A 253 -5.77 6.83 8.88
N GLN A 254 -6.07 7.97 9.49
CA GLN A 254 -7.39 8.30 10.00
C GLN A 254 -8.36 8.63 8.87
N ARG A 255 -9.63 8.24 9.03
CA ARG A 255 -10.69 8.73 8.13
C ARG A 255 -10.87 10.24 8.30
N PRO A 256 -10.77 11.06 7.24
CA PRO A 256 -10.88 12.52 7.33
C PRO A 256 -12.36 13.00 7.36
N LEU A 257 -13.14 12.50 8.33
CA LEU A 257 -14.60 12.74 8.45
C LEU A 257 -14.99 14.20 8.69
N ASP A 258 -14.09 14.99 9.25
CA ASP A 258 -14.28 16.42 9.51
C ASP A 258 -14.01 17.30 8.27
N GLN A 259 -13.38 16.73 7.23
CA GLN A 259 -13.01 17.43 6.00
C GLN A 259 -13.86 17.00 4.80
N PHE A 260 -14.19 15.71 4.71
CA PHE A 260 -14.87 15.14 3.56
C PHE A 260 -16.05 14.25 3.97
N SER A 261 -17.14 14.36 3.22
CA SER A 261 -18.29 13.47 3.35
C SER A 261 -18.14 12.32 2.35
N ARG A 262 -17.53 11.21 2.77
CA ARG A 262 -17.36 9.99 1.99
C ARG A 262 -17.84 8.78 2.79
N ASN A 263 -18.22 7.73 2.08
CA ASN A 263 -18.68 6.50 2.71
C ASN A 263 -17.52 5.52 2.88
N TYR A 264 -16.60 5.87 3.79
CA TYR A 264 -15.38 5.07 4.04
C TYR A 264 -15.71 3.64 4.45
N GLY A 265 -15.00 2.67 3.86
CA GLY A 265 -15.29 1.24 3.99
C GLY A 265 -16.21 0.68 2.92
N MET A 266 -16.90 1.57 2.17
CA MET A 266 -17.72 1.17 1.03
C MET A 266 -16.95 1.32 -0.28
N ASN A 267 -17.09 0.32 -1.14
CA ASN A 267 -16.51 0.27 -2.47
C ASN A 267 -17.42 0.97 -3.49
N PRO A 268 -16.99 2.08 -4.13
CA PRO A 268 -17.76 2.70 -5.22
C PRO A 268 -17.66 1.93 -6.55
N TYR A 269 -16.79 0.93 -6.66
CA TYR A 269 -16.52 0.11 -7.85
C TYR A 269 -17.04 -1.32 -7.69
N VAL A 270 -18.20 -1.53 -7.06
CA VAL A 270 -18.77 -2.85 -6.74
C VAL A 270 -18.72 -3.78 -7.95
N ASN A 271 -18.26 -5.02 -7.75
CA ASN A 271 -18.08 -6.06 -8.78
C ASN A 271 -17.07 -5.71 -9.89
N TYR A 272 -16.17 -4.77 -9.66
CA TYR A 272 -15.21 -4.40 -10.70
C TYR A 272 -14.25 -5.55 -11.05
N ASP A 273 -13.75 -6.28 -10.06
CA ASP A 273 -12.84 -7.42 -10.23
C ASP A 273 -13.52 -8.79 -10.14
N THR A 274 -14.86 -8.85 -10.30
CA THR A 274 -15.62 -10.10 -10.18
C THR A 274 -15.94 -10.68 -11.56
N TYR A 275 -15.58 -11.95 -11.78
CA TYR A 275 -15.91 -12.70 -12.98
C TYR A 275 -17.23 -13.47 -12.82
N GLY A 276 -18.02 -13.61 -13.87
CA GLY A 276 -19.02 -14.66 -13.99
C GLY A 276 -20.47 -14.35 -13.61
N ASN A 277 -20.83 -13.11 -13.29
CA ASN A 277 -22.21 -12.74 -13.00
C ASN A 277 -23.01 -12.17 -14.20
N GLY A 278 -22.61 -12.50 -15.43
CA GLY A 278 -23.26 -12.03 -16.66
C GLY A 278 -22.99 -10.56 -17.02
N LEU A 279 -22.30 -9.85 -16.15
CA LEU A 279 -21.75 -8.52 -16.35
C LEU A 279 -20.22 -8.62 -16.50
N SER A 280 -19.74 -9.67 -17.15
CA SER A 280 -18.31 -9.92 -17.35
C SER A 280 -17.66 -8.64 -17.90
N ARG A 281 -17.04 -7.86 -17.05
CA ARG A 281 -16.32 -6.64 -17.41
C ARG A 281 -15.00 -6.93 -18.15
N ASN A 282 -14.68 -8.20 -18.36
CA ASN A 282 -13.56 -8.63 -19.19
C ASN A 282 -13.59 -8.09 -20.62
N GLU A 283 -14.77 -7.76 -21.12
CA GLU A 283 -14.93 -7.23 -22.49
C GLU A 283 -14.90 -5.69 -22.55
N ASN A 284 -15.06 -5.01 -21.39
CA ASN A 284 -15.11 -3.55 -21.31
C ASN A 284 -14.32 -3.04 -20.10
N LEU A 285 -13.00 -3.02 -20.21
CA LEU A 285 -12.15 -2.34 -19.22
C LEU A 285 -12.52 -0.85 -19.19
N VAL A 286 -12.80 -0.34 -18.00
CA VAL A 286 -13.26 1.05 -17.84
C VAL A 286 -12.14 2.00 -18.24
N LEU A 287 -12.38 2.84 -19.27
CA LEU A 287 -11.45 3.87 -19.74
C LEU A 287 -10.07 3.32 -20.19
N PHE A 288 -9.99 2.04 -20.52
CA PHE A 288 -8.80 1.45 -21.15
C PHE A 288 -8.85 1.69 -22.67
N THR A 289 -7.74 2.14 -23.21
CA THR A 289 -7.63 2.50 -24.66
C THR A 289 -6.67 1.61 -25.43
N GLY A 290 -5.98 0.69 -24.75
CA GLY A 290 -5.08 -0.30 -25.33
C GLY A 290 -5.80 -1.59 -25.77
N GLU A 291 -5.03 -2.55 -26.24
CA GLU A 291 -5.49 -3.92 -26.51
C GLU A 291 -5.00 -4.82 -25.36
N PRO A 292 -5.90 -5.51 -24.64
CA PRO A 292 -5.48 -6.36 -23.53
C PRO A 292 -4.53 -7.48 -23.98
N ASP A 293 -3.44 -7.64 -23.27
CA ASP A 293 -2.50 -8.73 -23.53
C ASP A 293 -3.16 -10.09 -23.25
N PRO A 294 -3.15 -11.04 -24.23
CA PRO A 294 -3.91 -12.28 -24.14
C PRO A 294 -3.28 -13.37 -23.26
N ARG A 295 -2.07 -13.15 -22.71
CA ARG A 295 -1.37 -14.15 -21.87
C ARG A 295 -2.14 -14.50 -20.60
N LEU A 296 -2.87 -13.53 -20.00
CA LEU A 296 -3.83 -13.74 -18.90
C LEU A 296 -5.14 -13.00 -19.18
N LYS A 297 -6.16 -13.23 -18.32
CA LYS A 297 -7.38 -12.41 -18.38
C LYS A 297 -7.08 -11.02 -17.82
N PRO A 298 -7.70 -9.97 -18.37
CA PRO A 298 -7.35 -8.59 -18.06
C PRO A 298 -7.36 -8.23 -16.56
N LEU A 299 -8.29 -8.76 -15.77
CA LEU A 299 -8.43 -8.48 -14.34
C LEU A 299 -7.85 -9.59 -13.44
N ASP A 300 -7.07 -10.52 -14.01
CA ASP A 300 -6.28 -11.43 -13.19
C ASP A 300 -5.22 -10.60 -12.44
N ARG A 301 -5.02 -10.92 -11.17
CA ARG A 301 -4.02 -10.23 -10.34
C ARG A 301 -2.65 -10.83 -10.58
N VAL A 302 -1.66 -9.97 -10.64
CA VAL A 302 -0.25 -10.35 -10.72
C VAL A 302 0.56 -9.63 -9.66
N VAL A 303 1.55 -10.33 -9.11
CA VAL A 303 2.66 -9.72 -8.40
C VAL A 303 3.65 -9.27 -9.44
N GLY A 304 3.68 -7.98 -9.71
CA GLY A 304 4.65 -7.38 -10.63
C GLY A 304 5.91 -6.98 -9.89
N VAL A 305 7.07 -7.36 -10.37
CA VAL A 305 8.37 -7.00 -9.78
C VAL A 305 9.20 -6.24 -10.78
N LEU A 306 9.77 -5.11 -10.33
CA LEU A 306 10.69 -4.29 -11.10
C LEU A 306 12.11 -4.51 -10.62
N PHE A 307 13.02 -4.84 -11.53
CA PHE A 307 14.44 -4.98 -11.23
C PHE A 307 15.22 -3.69 -11.54
N PRO A 308 16.41 -3.49 -10.91
CA PRO A 308 17.22 -2.30 -11.12
C PRO A 308 17.68 -2.09 -12.57
N ASP A 309 17.75 -3.15 -13.38
CA ASP A 309 18.10 -3.09 -14.81
C ASP A 309 16.91 -2.76 -15.72
N HIS A 310 15.75 -2.39 -15.12
CA HIS A 310 14.48 -2.14 -15.77
C HIS A 310 13.80 -3.37 -16.40
N SER A 311 14.32 -4.56 -16.18
CA SER A 311 13.57 -5.77 -16.47
C SER A 311 12.41 -5.96 -15.48
N SER A 312 11.42 -6.74 -15.85
CA SER A 312 10.25 -6.97 -14.99
C SER A 312 9.73 -8.39 -15.14
N VAL A 313 9.11 -8.88 -14.08
CA VAL A 313 8.41 -10.17 -14.07
C VAL A 313 7.02 -10.01 -13.47
N ALA A 314 6.06 -10.74 -14.01
CA ALA A 314 4.73 -10.90 -13.46
C ALA A 314 4.52 -12.33 -12.95
N ILE A 315 4.13 -12.47 -11.71
CA ILE A 315 3.81 -13.76 -11.06
C ILE A 315 2.30 -13.75 -10.80
N PRO A 316 1.51 -14.67 -11.40
CA PRO A 316 0.07 -14.72 -11.15
C PRO A 316 -0.25 -14.95 -9.68
N PHE A 317 -1.19 -14.21 -9.12
CA PHE A 317 -1.63 -14.38 -7.72
C PHE A 317 -2.16 -15.79 -7.44
N ASP A 318 -2.85 -16.40 -8.43
CA ASP A 318 -3.34 -17.76 -8.30
C ASP A 318 -2.18 -18.78 -8.14
N LEU A 319 -1.03 -18.53 -8.79
CA LEU A 319 0.17 -19.33 -8.61
C LEU A 319 0.77 -19.13 -7.21
N ALA A 320 0.87 -17.88 -6.75
CA ALA A 320 1.36 -17.56 -5.40
C ALA A 320 0.45 -18.19 -4.33
N ARG A 321 -0.87 -18.10 -4.49
CA ARG A 321 -1.86 -18.74 -3.61
C ARG A 321 -1.69 -20.27 -3.58
N ALA A 322 -1.53 -20.89 -4.74
CA ALA A 322 -1.44 -22.36 -4.83
C ALA A 322 -0.15 -22.91 -4.22
N ARG A 323 0.94 -22.14 -4.26
CA ARG A 323 2.26 -22.62 -3.83
C ARG A 323 2.70 -22.05 -2.48
N THR A 324 2.10 -20.96 -1.99
CA THR A 324 2.50 -20.21 -0.79
C THR A 324 3.90 -19.58 -0.92
N VAL A 325 4.83 -20.29 -1.54
CA VAL A 325 6.20 -19.83 -1.83
C VAL A 325 6.47 -19.99 -3.32
N VAL A 326 6.90 -18.90 -3.98
CA VAL A 326 7.31 -18.93 -5.38
C VAL A 326 8.70 -18.33 -5.51
N HIS A 327 9.62 -19.07 -6.13
CA HIS A 327 10.95 -18.57 -6.49
C HIS A 327 10.97 -18.10 -7.94
N TYR A 328 11.73 -17.06 -8.20
CA TYR A 328 12.05 -16.63 -9.55
C TYR A 328 13.52 -16.20 -9.63
N ASP A 329 14.24 -16.77 -10.61
CA ASP A 329 15.63 -16.45 -10.90
C ASP A 329 15.68 -15.70 -12.22
N PRO A 330 16.01 -14.38 -12.19
CA PRO A 330 16.09 -13.59 -13.42
C PRO A 330 17.23 -14.06 -14.30
N PRO A 331 17.04 -14.04 -15.63
CA PRO A 331 18.06 -14.54 -16.58
C PRO A 331 19.36 -13.72 -16.63
N ASN A 332 19.34 -12.50 -16.08
CA ASN A 332 20.50 -11.60 -16.02
C ASN A 332 21.55 -11.98 -14.98
N GLY A 333 21.29 -13.01 -14.15
CA GLY A 333 22.19 -13.51 -13.10
C GLY A 333 22.06 -12.79 -11.76
N ASP A 334 21.03 -11.95 -11.57
CA ASP A 334 20.66 -11.43 -10.27
C ASP A 334 20.29 -12.57 -9.29
N PRO A 335 20.48 -12.36 -7.99
CA PRO A 335 20.39 -13.44 -7.00
C PRO A 335 18.99 -14.04 -6.81
N GLY A 336 18.03 -13.67 -7.63
CA GLY A 336 16.67 -14.17 -7.56
C GLY A 336 15.85 -13.62 -6.40
N ILE A 337 14.56 -13.84 -6.52
CA ILE A 337 13.57 -13.39 -5.53
C ILE A 337 12.75 -14.56 -5.01
N VAL A 338 12.14 -14.35 -3.85
CA VAL A 338 11.09 -15.20 -3.32
C VAL A 338 9.82 -14.38 -3.10
N VAL A 339 8.68 -14.96 -3.45
CA VAL A 339 7.35 -14.44 -3.13
C VAL A 339 6.74 -15.32 -2.05
N PHE A 340 6.33 -14.71 -0.94
CA PHE A 340 5.54 -15.34 0.10
C PHE A 340 4.08 -14.92 -0.07
N PHE A 341 3.16 -15.83 0.15
CA PHE A 341 1.72 -15.60 0.10
C PHE A 341 1.04 -16.00 1.41
N GLU A 342 0.11 -15.18 1.88
CA GLU A 342 -0.78 -15.49 3.01
C GLU A 342 -2.23 -15.10 2.67
N GLU A 343 -3.21 -15.89 3.12
CA GLU A 343 -4.62 -15.50 3.09
C GLU A 343 -4.93 -14.46 4.18
N GLY A 344 -6.12 -13.85 4.14
CA GLY A 344 -6.60 -12.94 5.18
C GLY A 344 -6.70 -11.48 4.75
N MET A 345 -6.68 -11.20 3.44
CA MET A 345 -6.92 -9.85 2.90
C MET A 345 -8.05 -9.87 1.89
N SER A 346 -9.05 -9.01 2.08
CA SER A 346 -10.20 -8.89 1.19
C SER A 346 -9.91 -8.02 -0.03
N SER A 347 -10.66 -8.25 -1.12
CA SER A 347 -10.61 -7.36 -2.29
C SER A 347 -11.30 -6.03 -1.98
N SER A 348 -10.65 -4.90 -2.31
CA SER A 348 -11.29 -3.58 -2.25
C SER A 348 -12.30 -3.32 -3.37
N LEU A 349 -12.45 -4.23 -4.36
CA LEU A 349 -13.14 -3.97 -5.63
C LEU A 349 -14.25 -4.97 -5.95
N SER A 350 -14.44 -6.05 -5.14
CA SER A 350 -15.47 -7.05 -5.43
C SER A 350 -16.83 -6.70 -4.81
N GLU A 351 -16.93 -6.63 -3.52
CA GLU A 351 -18.20 -6.43 -2.80
C GLU A 351 -18.45 -4.96 -2.45
N ALA A 352 -19.68 -4.66 -1.97
CA ALA A 352 -20.04 -3.30 -1.56
C ALA A 352 -19.31 -2.86 -0.29
N GLU A 353 -19.15 -3.77 0.68
CA GLU A 353 -18.36 -3.56 1.90
C GLU A 353 -16.98 -4.22 1.74
N ILE A 354 -15.93 -3.44 1.83
CA ILE A 354 -14.57 -3.90 1.57
C ILE A 354 -14.17 -5.02 2.52
N GLY A 355 -14.39 -4.85 3.82
CA GLY A 355 -14.00 -5.82 4.85
C GLY A 355 -14.73 -7.16 4.81
N THR A 356 -15.84 -7.27 4.04
CA THR A 356 -16.60 -8.52 3.87
C THR A 356 -16.41 -9.15 2.48
N ALA A 357 -15.56 -8.55 1.67
CA ALA A 357 -15.31 -9.00 0.31
C ALA A 357 -14.51 -10.32 0.27
N ARG A 358 -14.44 -10.93 -0.92
CA ARG A 358 -13.69 -12.18 -1.10
C ARG A 358 -12.23 -12.03 -0.71
N ASP A 359 -11.66 -13.05 -0.10
CA ASP A 359 -10.23 -13.10 0.21
C ASP A 359 -9.40 -13.22 -1.07
N ILE A 360 -8.46 -12.31 -1.23
CA ILE A 360 -7.50 -12.31 -2.34
C ILE A 360 -6.08 -12.64 -1.86
N GLY A 361 -5.82 -12.60 -0.55
CA GLY A 361 -4.52 -12.81 0.05
C GLY A 361 -3.57 -11.63 -0.09
N SER A 362 -2.45 -11.73 0.61
CA SER A 362 -1.35 -10.76 0.64
C SER A 362 -0.07 -11.41 0.13
N VAL A 363 0.84 -10.60 -0.41
CA VAL A 363 2.16 -11.08 -0.85
C VAL A 363 3.29 -10.23 -0.27
N GLY A 364 4.44 -10.89 -0.05
CA GLY A 364 5.71 -10.23 0.21
C GLY A 364 6.75 -10.70 -0.78
N VAL A 365 7.59 -9.80 -1.29
CA VAL A 365 8.62 -10.12 -2.29
C VAL A 365 9.98 -9.67 -1.77
N PHE A 366 10.93 -10.60 -1.77
CA PHE A 366 12.23 -10.40 -1.15
C PHE A 366 13.36 -10.96 -1.98
N SER A 367 14.56 -10.38 -1.82
CA SER A 367 15.80 -11.01 -2.29
C SER A 367 16.02 -12.34 -1.57
N ARG A 368 16.48 -13.36 -2.27
CA ARG A 368 16.86 -14.65 -1.67
C ARG A 368 18.26 -14.64 -1.05
N VAL A 369 18.97 -13.53 -1.06
CA VAL A 369 20.31 -13.42 -0.48
C VAL A 369 20.27 -12.70 0.86
N LEU A 370 20.74 -13.37 1.89
CA LEU A 370 20.94 -12.82 3.22
C LEU A 370 22.41 -13.04 3.65
N ASP A 371 23.14 -11.96 3.94
CA ASP A 371 24.55 -11.99 4.35
C ASP A 371 25.46 -12.80 3.40
N GLY A 372 25.21 -12.69 2.08
CA GLY A 372 25.93 -13.44 1.04
C GLY A 372 25.54 -14.91 0.93
N ARG A 373 24.54 -15.38 1.68
CA ARG A 373 23.98 -16.72 1.66
C ARG A 373 22.74 -16.74 0.79
N HIS A 374 22.67 -17.55 -0.22
CA HIS A 374 21.47 -17.77 -1.03
C HIS A 374 20.55 -18.75 -0.31
N LEU A 375 19.31 -18.37 -0.06
CA LEU A 375 18.33 -19.15 0.65
C LEU A 375 17.27 -19.72 -0.30
N GLU A 376 16.88 -20.98 -0.03
CA GLU A 376 15.77 -21.67 -0.67
C GLU A 376 14.68 -21.87 0.37
N PHE A 377 13.43 -21.63 -0.01
CA PHE A 377 12.30 -21.64 0.91
C PHE A 377 11.29 -22.70 0.51
N ASP A 378 10.72 -23.39 1.49
CA ASP A 378 9.65 -24.35 1.30
C ASP A 378 8.58 -24.20 2.38
N VAL A 379 7.40 -24.75 2.11
CA VAL A 379 6.32 -24.87 3.08
C VAL A 379 6.48 -26.18 3.81
N ALA A 380 6.69 -26.11 5.12
CA ALA A 380 6.78 -27.29 5.97
C ALA A 380 5.41 -27.96 6.20
N ASP A 381 5.38 -29.18 6.72
CA ASP A 381 4.14 -29.94 7.00
C ASP A 381 3.17 -29.22 7.95
N ASP A 382 3.68 -28.31 8.79
CA ASP A 382 2.90 -27.47 9.71
C ASP A 382 2.39 -26.17 9.07
N GLY A 383 2.61 -25.98 7.77
CA GLY A 383 2.20 -24.80 7.00
C GLY A 383 3.12 -23.58 7.15
N THR A 384 4.22 -23.68 7.92
CA THR A 384 5.18 -22.59 8.08
C THR A 384 6.16 -22.51 6.92
N VAL A 385 6.56 -21.30 6.52
CA VAL A 385 7.64 -21.12 5.54
C VAL A 385 8.98 -21.27 6.23
N ARG A 386 9.86 -22.10 5.68
CA ARG A 386 11.21 -22.34 6.21
C ARG A 386 12.26 -22.27 5.11
N ASP A 387 13.45 -21.78 5.46
CA ASP A 387 14.60 -21.92 4.57
C ASP A 387 15.26 -23.30 4.71
N ALA A 388 15.74 -23.84 3.59
CA ALA A 388 16.36 -25.16 3.54
C ALA A 388 17.78 -25.19 4.16
N GLN A 389 18.46 -24.05 4.25
CA GLN A 389 19.85 -23.97 4.69
C GLN A 389 19.97 -24.01 6.21
N THR A 390 19.04 -23.39 6.93
CA THR A 390 19.10 -23.29 8.40
C THR A 390 17.86 -23.85 9.10
N GLY A 391 16.76 -24.06 8.35
CA GLY A 391 15.46 -24.45 8.90
C GLY A 391 14.79 -23.36 9.71
N SER A 392 15.22 -22.09 9.57
CA SER A 392 14.57 -20.96 10.23
C SER A 392 13.18 -20.73 9.65
N THR A 393 12.25 -20.27 10.47
CA THR A 393 10.86 -19.98 10.09
C THR A 393 10.70 -18.50 9.72
N TRP A 394 9.96 -18.21 8.66
CA TRP A 394 9.82 -16.87 8.08
C TRP A 394 8.36 -16.42 8.04
N ASN A 395 8.12 -15.13 8.16
CA ASN A 395 6.80 -14.51 8.03
C ASN A 395 6.65 -13.76 6.69
N ILE A 396 5.46 -13.23 6.43
CA ILE A 396 5.12 -12.48 5.20
C ILE A 396 5.92 -11.17 5.02
N ARG A 397 6.60 -10.67 6.07
CA ARG A 397 7.53 -9.51 5.99
C ARG A 397 8.94 -9.91 5.56
N GLY A 398 9.22 -11.20 5.32
CA GLY A 398 10.56 -11.67 5.08
C GLY A 398 11.44 -11.69 6.34
N GLU A 399 10.84 -11.76 7.53
CA GLU A 399 11.56 -11.82 8.80
C GLU A 399 11.65 -13.26 9.31
N ALA A 400 12.82 -13.65 9.78
CA ALA A 400 13.02 -14.93 10.46
C ALA A 400 12.46 -14.84 11.90
N THR A 401 11.40 -15.56 12.17
CA THR A 401 10.69 -15.56 13.46
C THR A 401 11.20 -16.60 14.45
N ALA A 402 11.91 -17.64 13.95
CA ALA A 402 12.51 -18.69 14.77
C ALA A 402 13.68 -19.33 14.02
N GLY A 403 14.55 -20.05 14.76
CA GLY A 403 15.69 -20.79 14.20
C GLY A 403 17.02 -20.05 14.28
N GLU A 404 18.00 -20.51 13.48
CA GLU A 404 19.35 -19.92 13.46
C GLU A 404 19.36 -18.45 13.07
N LEU A 405 18.49 -18.07 12.10
CA LEU A 405 18.41 -16.70 11.55
C LEU A 405 17.39 -15.82 12.28
N GLN A 406 16.87 -16.23 13.43
CA GLN A 406 15.87 -15.46 14.15
C GLN A 406 16.28 -13.98 14.34
N GLY A 407 15.41 -13.06 13.96
CA GLY A 407 15.64 -11.61 14.02
C GLY A 407 16.32 -11.03 12.78
N SER A 408 16.73 -11.86 11.81
CA SER A 408 17.18 -11.39 10.49
C SER A 408 15.99 -11.08 9.59
N ALA A 409 16.18 -10.21 8.61
CA ALA A 409 15.19 -9.87 7.60
C ALA A 409 15.81 -9.91 6.19
N LEU A 410 15.03 -10.41 5.24
CA LEU A 410 15.35 -10.35 3.81
C LEU A 410 15.15 -8.91 3.28
N GLU A 411 15.89 -8.56 2.25
CA GLU A 411 15.72 -7.27 1.57
C GLU A 411 14.43 -7.27 0.74
N ALA A 412 13.50 -6.34 1.07
CA ALA A 412 12.27 -6.17 0.32
C ALA A 412 12.53 -5.63 -1.09
N GLN A 413 11.84 -6.19 -2.08
CA GLN A 413 11.92 -5.77 -3.47
C GLN A 413 10.82 -4.78 -3.83
N VAL A 414 11.05 -3.99 -4.88
CA VAL A 414 10.02 -3.14 -5.47
C VAL A 414 9.04 -4.03 -6.22
N ALA A 415 7.91 -4.30 -5.58
CA ALA A 415 6.89 -5.19 -6.09
C ALA A 415 5.49 -4.67 -5.78
N PHE A 416 4.52 -5.04 -6.59
CA PHE A 416 3.17 -4.49 -6.55
C PHE A 416 2.13 -5.56 -6.87
N ASP A 417 0.89 -5.38 -6.34
CA ASP A 417 -0.32 -6.10 -6.75
C ASP A 417 -1.07 -5.29 -7.79
N HIS A 418 -1.11 -5.78 -9.02
CA HIS A 418 -1.78 -5.11 -10.14
C HIS A 418 -2.73 -6.03 -10.88
N PHE A 419 -3.68 -5.45 -11.63
CA PHE A 419 -4.36 -6.18 -12.68
C PHE A 419 -3.47 -6.36 -13.90
N TRP A 420 -3.56 -7.54 -14.52
CA TRP A 420 -2.73 -7.93 -15.66
C TRP A 420 -2.77 -6.94 -16.81
N PHE A 421 -3.97 -6.43 -17.18
CA PHE A 421 -4.09 -5.51 -18.31
C PHE A 421 -3.23 -4.26 -18.13
N ALA A 422 -3.16 -3.74 -16.89
CA ALA A 422 -2.38 -2.54 -16.59
C ALA A 422 -0.88 -2.86 -16.56
N TRP A 423 -0.51 -3.98 -15.91
CA TRP A 423 0.90 -4.40 -15.88
C TRP A 423 1.46 -4.62 -17.27
N ALA A 424 0.77 -5.38 -18.13
CA ALA A 424 1.21 -5.69 -19.48
C ALA A 424 1.21 -4.47 -20.41
N GLU A 425 0.29 -3.51 -20.20
CA GLU A 425 0.25 -2.26 -21.00
C GLU A 425 1.46 -1.37 -20.72
N PHE A 426 1.83 -1.20 -19.45
CA PHE A 426 2.95 -0.33 -19.09
C PHE A 426 4.32 -1.02 -19.16
N LEU A 427 4.34 -2.35 -19.11
CA LEU A 427 5.54 -3.19 -19.14
C LEU A 427 5.36 -4.36 -20.12
N PRO A 428 5.25 -4.09 -21.44
CA PRO A 428 4.90 -5.10 -22.43
C PRO A 428 5.94 -6.23 -22.56
N ASP A 429 7.21 -5.93 -22.26
CA ASP A 429 8.32 -6.89 -22.31
C ASP A 429 8.46 -7.71 -21.03
N THR A 430 7.51 -7.60 -20.09
CA THR A 430 7.52 -8.35 -18.83
C THR A 430 7.53 -9.86 -19.07
N GLU A 431 8.36 -10.58 -18.32
CA GLU A 431 8.27 -12.03 -18.26
C GLU A 431 7.03 -12.43 -17.44
N LEU A 432 6.33 -13.45 -17.87
CA LEU A 432 5.20 -14.04 -17.15
C LEU A 432 5.60 -15.43 -16.67
N VAL A 433 5.58 -15.61 -15.33
CA VAL A 433 5.84 -16.94 -14.75
C VAL A 433 4.69 -17.88 -15.11
N ALA A 434 5.03 -19.01 -15.74
CA ALA A 434 4.04 -19.98 -16.18
C ALA A 434 3.31 -20.63 -14.97
N VAL A 435 2.02 -20.83 -15.13
CA VAL A 435 1.19 -21.67 -14.26
C VAL A 435 1.22 -23.06 -14.88
N ASP A 436 2.07 -23.95 -14.33
CA ASP A 436 2.13 -25.37 -14.78
C ASP A 436 0.90 -26.14 -14.31
#